data_ba2991dd2bc58c33dd7f1c3345d02a84
#
_entry.id   ba2991dd2bc58c33dd7f1c3345d02a84
#
_cell.length_a   1.000
_cell.length_b   1.000
_cell.length_c   1.000
_cell.angle_alpha   90.00
_cell.angle_beta   90.00
_cell.angle_gamma   90.00
#
_symmetry.space_group_name_H-M   'P 1'
#
loop_
_entity.id
_entity.type
_entity.pdbx_description
1 polymer ?
#
loop_
_entity_poly.entity_id
_entity_poly.type
_entity_poly.pdbx_seq_one_letter_code
_entity_poly.pdbx_strand_id
1 'polypeptide(L)'
;FAAEKIFTAVNAVGYGRLDFRVNDKNEIYFLEMNLTCSVFYKDGYEGSADFILKYDEIGQAGFLRHIIAEGIARHKRKVKPYVMKGNSIAGYGIYASRDIRKGEVIFKGEGKSQRVITKRFVEKNWNEDEKLHFRRYAYPVSEELFILWDEDPAEWAPQNHSCSPNTAFDGLNMLAIKNINKGEELTLDYAQFLDENMEPFQCNCKSEKCRGLIMGIKNNSLTVRENSLKTL
;
A
#
# COMPACT_ATOMS: atom_id res chain seq x y z
N PHE A 1 -10.36 21.11 15.20
CA PHE A 1 -11.75 21.55 15.25
C PHE A 1 -12.71 20.36 15.43
N ALA A 2 -13.95 20.58 15.97
CA ALA A 2 -14.91 19.50 16.19
C ALA A 2 -15.36 18.86 14.85
N ALA A 3 -15.61 19.69 13.85
CA ALA A 3 -16.01 19.21 12.51
C ALA A 3 -14.95 18.29 11.87
N GLU A 4 -13.68 18.66 11.95
CA GLU A 4 -12.58 17.86 11.43
C GLU A 4 -12.46 16.49 12.11
N LYS A 5 -12.59 16.46 13.44
CA LYS A 5 -12.57 15.20 14.20
C LYS A 5 -13.68 14.25 13.78
N ILE A 6 -14.90 14.76 13.61
CA ILE A 6 -16.05 13.97 13.18
C ILE A 6 -15.85 13.46 11.75
N PHE A 7 -15.45 14.35 10.83
CA PHE A 7 -15.21 14.01 9.41
C PHE A 7 -14.17 12.91 9.27
N THR A 8 -13.07 13.00 10.02
CA THR A 8 -12.00 12.00 10.05
C THR A 8 -12.44 10.69 10.69
N ALA A 9 -13.19 10.74 11.80
CA ALA A 9 -13.64 9.55 12.53
C ALA A 9 -14.54 8.62 11.69
N VAL A 10 -15.28 9.17 10.72
CA VAL A 10 -16.11 8.39 9.80
C VAL A 10 -15.41 8.08 8.47
N ASN A 11 -14.11 8.33 8.36
CA ASN A 11 -13.33 8.16 7.12
C ASN A 11 -13.96 8.87 5.91
N ALA A 12 -14.59 10.02 6.13
CA ALA A 12 -15.20 10.79 5.07
C ALA A 12 -14.17 11.34 4.10
N VAL A 13 -14.53 11.44 2.82
CA VAL A 13 -13.67 11.94 1.74
C VAL A 13 -14.39 13.00 0.92
N GLY A 14 -13.62 13.90 0.30
CA GLY A 14 -14.20 15.00 -0.48
C GLY A 14 -14.70 16.11 0.43
N TYR A 15 -16.01 16.29 0.50
CA TYR A 15 -16.63 17.33 1.31
C TYR A 15 -17.93 16.85 1.95
N GLY A 16 -18.37 17.58 2.99
CA GLY A 16 -19.63 17.36 3.66
C GLY A 16 -20.03 18.61 4.44
N ARG A 17 -21.33 18.73 4.73
CA ARG A 17 -21.86 19.75 5.64
C ARG A 17 -22.13 19.11 7.00
N LEU A 18 -21.62 19.71 8.05
CA LEU A 18 -21.87 19.31 9.42
C LEU A 18 -22.68 20.40 10.10
N ASP A 19 -23.77 20.01 10.72
CA ASP A 19 -24.68 20.91 11.41
C ASP A 19 -24.47 20.80 12.93
N PHE A 20 -24.32 21.95 13.60
CA PHE A 20 -24.07 22.06 15.03
C PHE A 20 -25.05 23.03 15.68
N ARG A 21 -25.33 22.80 16.96
CA ARG A 21 -25.91 23.79 17.85
C ARG A 21 -24.93 24.20 18.93
N VAL A 22 -25.01 25.45 19.34
CA VAL A 22 -24.25 26.01 20.46
C VAL A 22 -25.25 26.51 21.48
N ASN A 23 -25.07 26.15 22.76
CA ASN A 23 -25.90 26.65 23.85
C ASN A 23 -25.32 27.95 24.47
N ASP A 24 -26.03 28.52 25.41
CA ASP A 24 -25.64 29.77 26.11
C ASP A 24 -24.32 29.68 26.89
N LYS A 25 -23.81 28.45 27.12
CA LYS A 25 -22.51 28.17 27.77
C LYS A 25 -21.39 27.93 26.75
N ASN A 26 -21.63 28.20 25.44
CA ASN A 26 -20.69 27.89 24.35
C ASN A 26 -20.34 26.41 24.20
N GLU A 27 -21.21 25.49 24.68
CA GLU A 27 -21.04 24.07 24.45
C GLU A 27 -21.57 23.71 23.05
N ILE A 28 -20.81 22.92 22.29
CA ILE A 28 -21.09 22.56 20.90
C ILE A 28 -21.75 21.18 20.87
N TYR A 29 -22.90 21.09 20.26
CA TYR A 29 -23.65 19.86 20.04
C TYR A 29 -23.68 19.54 18.55
N PHE A 30 -23.13 18.40 18.16
CA PHE A 30 -23.24 17.88 16.80
C PHE A 30 -24.65 17.36 16.55
N LEU A 31 -25.26 17.75 15.44
CA LEU A 31 -26.59 17.32 15.05
C LEU A 31 -26.54 16.27 13.96
N GLU A 32 -25.98 16.61 12.81
CA GLU A 32 -25.92 15.71 11.66
C GLU A 32 -24.75 16.03 10.73
N MET A 33 -24.43 15.07 9.86
CA MET A 33 -23.48 15.23 8.76
C MET A 33 -24.16 14.84 7.45
N ASN A 34 -24.14 15.74 6.50
CA ASN A 34 -24.59 15.54 5.14
C ASN A 34 -23.40 15.35 4.19
N LEU A 35 -23.09 14.09 3.84
CA LEU A 35 -22.00 13.74 2.94
C LEU A 35 -22.28 14.05 1.47
N THR A 36 -23.55 14.34 1.15
CA THR A 36 -24.04 14.68 -0.20
C THR A 36 -24.79 16.01 -0.19
N CYS A 37 -24.28 16.98 0.62
CA CYS A 37 -24.93 18.28 0.68
C CYS A 37 -24.89 18.96 -0.70
N SER A 38 -26.03 19.56 -1.05
CA SER A 38 -26.18 20.26 -2.33
C SER A 38 -25.40 21.58 -2.32
N VAL A 39 -24.61 21.80 -3.37
CA VAL A 39 -23.86 23.02 -3.61
C VAL A 39 -23.94 23.42 -5.09
N PHE A 40 -23.59 24.67 -5.43
CA PHE A 40 -23.62 25.22 -6.78
C PHE A 40 -25.01 25.40 -7.37
N TYR A 41 -25.98 25.68 -6.51
CA TYR A 41 -27.31 26.06 -6.98
C TYR A 41 -27.29 27.42 -7.69
N LYS A 42 -28.25 27.60 -8.58
CA LYS A 42 -28.48 28.85 -9.27
C LYS A 42 -28.88 29.93 -8.26
N ASP A 43 -28.47 31.17 -8.57
CA ASP A 43 -28.87 32.37 -7.80
C ASP A 43 -30.40 32.43 -7.57
N GLY A 44 -30.78 32.65 -6.33
CA GLY A 44 -32.15 32.60 -5.87
C GLY A 44 -32.69 31.24 -5.46
N TYR A 45 -31.87 30.17 -5.58
CA TYR A 45 -32.17 28.80 -5.16
C TYR A 45 -31.12 28.23 -4.22
N GLU A 46 -30.22 29.08 -3.70
CA GLU A 46 -29.09 28.68 -2.89
C GLU A 46 -29.48 27.85 -1.68
N GLY A 47 -28.75 26.77 -1.47
CA GLY A 47 -28.80 25.98 -0.24
C GLY A 47 -27.85 26.52 0.82
N SER A 48 -27.90 25.95 2.03
CA SER A 48 -27.04 26.35 3.15
C SER A 48 -25.54 26.25 2.81
N ALA A 49 -25.10 25.28 2.02
CA ALA A 49 -23.72 25.17 1.61
C ALA A 49 -23.28 26.28 0.64
N ASP A 50 -24.19 26.74 -0.25
CA ASP A 50 -23.92 27.88 -1.13
C ASP A 50 -23.74 29.17 -0.35
N PHE A 51 -24.58 29.41 0.69
CA PHE A 51 -24.42 30.55 1.57
C PHE A 51 -23.11 30.52 2.34
N ILE A 52 -22.67 29.33 2.84
CA ILE A 52 -21.35 29.19 3.46
C ILE A 52 -20.26 29.64 2.49
N LEU A 53 -20.26 29.13 1.26
CA LEU A 53 -19.26 29.46 0.24
C LEU A 53 -19.34 30.91 -0.24
N LYS A 54 -20.50 31.53 -0.20
CA LYS A 54 -20.70 32.93 -0.57
C LYS A 54 -20.00 33.89 0.40
N TYR A 55 -19.95 33.51 1.68
CA TYR A 55 -19.35 34.35 2.73
C TYR A 55 -17.95 33.85 3.16
N ASP A 56 -17.46 32.73 2.63
CA ASP A 56 -16.11 32.22 2.84
C ASP A 56 -15.15 32.82 1.80
N GLU A 57 -13.93 33.15 2.24
CA GLU A 57 -12.90 33.74 1.36
C GLU A 57 -12.53 32.87 0.16
N ILE A 58 -12.65 31.54 0.30
CA ILE A 58 -12.35 30.59 -0.79
C ILE A 58 -13.35 30.70 -1.94
N GLY A 59 -14.61 31.03 -1.63
CA GLY A 59 -15.71 31.11 -2.57
C GLY A 59 -15.99 29.82 -3.32
N GLN A 60 -17.03 29.82 -4.15
CA GLN A 60 -17.43 28.64 -4.94
C GLN A 60 -16.35 28.15 -5.88
N ALA A 61 -15.64 29.07 -6.57
CA ALA A 61 -14.61 28.72 -7.54
C ALA A 61 -13.36 28.11 -6.87
N GLY A 62 -12.96 28.63 -5.71
CA GLY A 62 -11.85 28.09 -4.93
C GLY A 62 -12.18 26.72 -4.35
N PHE A 63 -13.38 26.57 -3.81
CA PHE A 63 -13.88 25.27 -3.30
C PHE A 63 -13.91 24.22 -4.41
N LEU A 64 -14.42 24.53 -5.60
CA LEU A 64 -14.43 23.61 -6.74
C LEU A 64 -13.01 23.18 -7.13
N ARG A 65 -12.08 24.12 -7.22
CA ARG A 65 -10.67 23.80 -7.49
C ARG A 65 -10.09 22.87 -6.44
N HIS A 66 -10.43 23.09 -5.17
CA HIS A 66 -9.94 22.26 -4.07
C HIS A 66 -10.47 20.81 -4.16
N ILE A 67 -11.77 20.61 -4.40
CA ILE A 67 -12.34 19.25 -4.53
C ILE A 67 -11.78 18.53 -5.76
N ILE A 68 -11.59 19.23 -6.88
CA ILE A 68 -10.98 18.64 -8.09
C ILE A 68 -9.53 18.22 -7.79
N ALA A 69 -8.73 19.10 -7.19
CA ALA A 69 -7.35 18.80 -6.86
C ALA A 69 -7.22 17.62 -5.88
N GLU A 70 -8.08 17.54 -4.86
CA GLU A 70 -8.14 16.42 -3.90
C GLU A 70 -8.55 15.12 -4.60
N GLY A 71 -9.58 15.16 -5.46
CA GLY A 71 -10.02 14.00 -6.24
C GLY A 71 -8.92 13.46 -7.15
N ILE A 72 -8.19 14.33 -7.86
CA ILE A 72 -7.03 13.96 -8.68
C ILE A 72 -5.92 13.36 -7.82
N ALA A 73 -5.58 14.00 -6.69
CA ALA A 73 -4.54 13.51 -5.78
C ALA A 73 -4.89 12.13 -5.20
N ARG A 74 -6.15 11.92 -4.83
CA ARG A 74 -6.67 10.62 -4.35
C ARG A 74 -6.61 9.55 -5.44
N HIS A 75 -7.01 9.89 -6.67
CA HIS A 75 -6.89 8.99 -7.82
C HIS A 75 -5.43 8.58 -8.04
N LYS A 76 -4.52 9.54 -8.10
CA LYS A 76 -3.07 9.28 -8.26
C LYS A 76 -2.51 8.37 -7.16
N ARG A 77 -2.96 8.49 -5.90
CA ARG A 77 -2.56 7.61 -4.80
C ARG A 77 -3.07 6.18 -4.95
N LYS A 78 -4.22 5.98 -5.61
CA LYS A 78 -4.81 4.64 -5.86
C LYS A 78 -4.21 3.95 -7.08
N VAL A 79 -3.69 4.69 -8.05
CA VAL A 79 -3.08 4.12 -9.25
C VAL A 79 -1.74 3.51 -8.87
N LYS A 80 -1.62 2.19 -9.03
CA LYS A 80 -0.37 1.49 -8.81
C LYS A 80 0.65 1.87 -9.88
N PRO A 81 1.93 2.02 -9.51
CA PRO A 81 2.99 2.33 -10.47
C PRO A 81 3.37 1.14 -11.35
N TYR A 82 2.55 0.08 -11.39
CA TYR A 82 2.79 -1.13 -12.15
C TYR A 82 1.50 -1.73 -12.74
N VAL A 83 1.69 -2.59 -13.72
CA VAL A 83 0.63 -3.40 -14.35
C VAL A 83 1.09 -4.86 -14.41
N MET A 84 0.15 -5.80 -14.38
CA MET A 84 0.44 -7.22 -14.56
C MET A 84 0.49 -7.55 -16.06
N LYS A 85 1.50 -8.33 -16.47
CA LYS A 85 1.66 -8.83 -17.85
C LYS A 85 2.16 -10.26 -17.83
N GLY A 86 1.93 -10.96 -18.96
CA GLY A 86 2.51 -12.27 -19.21
C GLY A 86 4.05 -12.23 -19.17
N ASN A 87 4.64 -13.25 -18.57
CA ASN A 87 6.09 -13.44 -18.46
C ASN A 87 6.44 -14.85 -18.92
N SER A 88 7.38 -14.99 -19.86
CA SER A 88 7.77 -16.27 -20.44
C SER A 88 8.52 -17.21 -19.49
N ILE A 89 8.99 -16.71 -18.35
CA ILE A 89 9.74 -17.47 -17.35
C ILE A 89 8.84 -17.97 -16.22
N ALA A 90 7.98 -17.06 -15.71
CA ALA A 90 7.19 -17.30 -14.49
C ALA A 90 5.66 -17.27 -14.73
N GLY A 91 5.22 -17.22 -15.99
CA GLY A 91 3.81 -17.10 -16.36
C GLY A 91 3.31 -15.66 -16.33
N TYR A 92 3.43 -14.97 -15.21
CA TYR A 92 3.06 -13.56 -15.03
C TYR A 92 4.11 -12.82 -14.22
N GLY A 93 4.19 -11.50 -14.44
CA GLY A 93 5.00 -10.58 -13.66
C GLY A 93 4.35 -9.20 -13.59
N ILE A 94 4.85 -8.34 -12.72
CA ILE A 94 4.44 -6.94 -12.66
C ILE A 94 5.49 -6.04 -13.27
N TYR A 95 5.04 -5.06 -14.06
CA TYR A 95 5.88 -4.20 -14.88
C TYR A 95 5.59 -2.74 -14.58
N ALA A 96 6.62 -1.91 -14.50
CA ALA A 96 6.46 -0.48 -14.29
C ALA A 96 5.54 0.15 -15.34
N SER A 97 4.47 0.81 -14.89
CA SER A 97 3.54 1.54 -15.76
C SER A 97 4.04 2.94 -16.13
N ARG A 98 5.01 3.45 -15.38
CA ARG A 98 5.75 4.70 -15.57
C ARG A 98 7.18 4.53 -15.08
N ASP A 99 8.02 5.54 -15.29
CA ASP A 99 9.34 5.59 -14.67
C ASP A 99 9.20 5.69 -13.14
N ILE A 100 10.04 4.93 -12.41
CA ILE A 100 10.10 4.88 -10.96
C ILE A 100 11.51 5.26 -10.53
N ARG A 101 11.64 6.21 -9.62
CA ARG A 101 12.95 6.67 -9.15
C ARG A 101 13.46 5.78 -8.03
N LYS A 102 14.79 5.65 -7.92
CA LYS A 102 15.43 5.03 -6.74
C LYS A 102 14.92 5.69 -5.45
N GLY A 103 14.58 4.87 -4.46
CA GLY A 103 14.01 5.29 -3.16
C GLY A 103 12.49 5.48 -3.17
N GLU A 104 11.83 5.39 -4.32
CA GLU A 104 10.38 5.52 -4.40
C GLU A 104 9.68 4.29 -3.81
N VAL A 105 8.66 4.53 -2.96
CA VAL A 105 7.82 3.47 -2.39
C VAL A 105 6.82 2.98 -3.44
N ILE A 106 6.94 1.73 -3.84
CA ILE A 106 6.08 1.07 -4.83
C ILE A 106 4.83 0.48 -4.17
N PHE A 107 5.01 -0.09 -2.99
CA PHE A 107 3.95 -0.69 -2.18
C PHE A 107 4.16 -0.35 -0.70
N LYS A 108 3.09 0.05 -0.03
CA LYS A 108 3.09 0.35 1.42
C LYS A 108 2.44 -0.80 2.16
N GLY A 109 3.25 -1.60 2.85
CA GLY A 109 2.79 -2.67 3.74
C GLY A 109 2.67 -2.23 5.20
N GLU A 110 3.49 -1.25 5.61
CA GLU A 110 3.43 -0.69 6.96
C GLU A 110 2.10 0.02 7.22
N GLY A 111 1.59 -0.12 8.45
CA GLY A 111 0.31 0.48 8.84
C GLY A 111 -0.94 -0.25 8.35
N LYS A 112 -0.79 -1.32 7.55
CA LYS A 112 -1.90 -2.22 7.22
C LYS A 112 -2.06 -3.30 8.28
N SER A 113 -3.30 -3.77 8.49
CA SER A 113 -3.56 -4.96 9.28
C SER A 113 -2.99 -6.19 8.55
N GLN A 114 -2.13 -6.95 9.24
CA GLN A 114 -1.48 -8.13 8.67
C GLN A 114 -2.11 -9.41 9.21
N ARG A 115 -2.22 -10.43 8.36
CA ARG A 115 -2.58 -11.78 8.77
C ARG A 115 -1.32 -12.47 9.31
N VAL A 116 -1.26 -12.68 10.61
CA VAL A 116 -0.11 -13.30 11.28
C VAL A 116 -0.45 -14.75 11.65
N ILE A 117 0.49 -15.66 11.41
CA ILE A 117 0.36 -17.08 11.74
C ILE A 117 1.66 -17.59 12.36
N THR A 118 1.55 -18.60 13.23
CA THR A 118 2.74 -19.27 13.78
C THR A 118 3.09 -20.54 12.97
N LYS A 119 4.38 -20.81 12.83
CA LYS A 119 4.87 -22.02 12.18
C LYS A 119 4.28 -23.28 12.83
N ARG A 120 4.27 -23.32 14.18
CA ARG A 120 3.70 -24.44 14.94
C ARG A 120 2.22 -24.69 14.61
N PHE A 121 1.43 -23.62 14.41
CA PHE A 121 0.02 -23.76 14.01
C PHE A 121 -0.09 -24.38 12.62
N VAL A 122 0.70 -23.91 11.67
CA VAL A 122 0.75 -24.43 10.29
C VAL A 122 1.11 -25.93 10.29
N GLU A 123 2.20 -26.29 10.96
CA GLU A 123 2.67 -27.68 11.01
C GLU A 123 1.64 -28.64 11.62
N LYS A 124 0.88 -28.17 12.63
CA LYS A 124 -0.12 -29.00 13.33
C LYS A 124 -1.45 -29.11 12.58
N ASN A 125 -1.89 -28.08 11.87
CA ASN A 125 -3.28 -27.94 11.44
C ASN A 125 -3.46 -27.92 9.92
N TRP A 126 -2.41 -27.64 9.14
CA TRP A 126 -2.53 -27.52 7.70
C TRP A 126 -2.14 -28.80 6.97
N ASN A 127 -2.74 -29.03 5.80
CA ASN A 127 -2.36 -30.12 4.90
C ASN A 127 -1.05 -29.78 4.15
N GLU A 128 -0.50 -30.73 3.39
CA GLU A 128 0.80 -30.56 2.72
C GLU A 128 0.76 -29.49 1.61
N ASP A 129 -0.34 -29.34 0.91
CA ASP A 129 -0.49 -28.28 -0.14
C ASP A 129 -0.51 -26.90 0.50
N GLU A 130 -1.22 -26.72 1.60
CA GLU A 130 -1.24 -25.47 2.38
C GLU A 130 0.14 -25.16 2.98
N LYS A 131 0.84 -26.17 3.51
CA LYS A 131 2.22 -26.02 4.00
C LYS A 131 3.18 -25.65 2.89
N LEU A 132 3.02 -26.22 1.69
CA LEU A 132 3.83 -25.86 0.52
C LEU A 132 3.58 -24.41 0.12
N HIS A 133 2.31 -23.97 0.12
CA HIS A 133 1.96 -22.58 -0.14
C HIS A 133 2.58 -21.64 0.91
N PHE A 134 2.51 -22.01 2.18
CA PHE A 134 3.16 -21.26 3.28
C PHE A 134 4.67 -21.12 3.04
N ARG A 135 5.38 -22.21 2.74
CA ARG A 135 6.83 -22.18 2.48
C ARG A 135 7.21 -21.32 1.26
N ARG A 136 6.30 -21.14 0.29
CA ARG A 136 6.55 -20.34 -0.92
C ARG A 136 6.28 -18.85 -0.74
N TYR A 137 5.31 -18.50 0.08
CA TYR A 137 4.75 -17.15 0.05
C TYR A 137 4.69 -16.44 1.40
N ALA A 138 4.85 -17.13 2.53
CA ALA A 138 4.80 -16.48 3.82
C ALA A 138 6.06 -15.64 4.07
N TYR A 139 5.86 -14.43 4.61
CA TYR A 139 6.95 -13.52 4.95
C TYR A 139 7.38 -13.75 6.41
N PRO A 140 8.63 -14.15 6.68
CA PRO A 140 9.10 -14.40 8.03
C PRO A 140 9.30 -13.09 8.81
N VAL A 141 8.67 -13.00 9.98
CA VAL A 141 8.87 -11.92 10.95
C VAL A 141 9.87 -12.36 12.02
N SER A 142 9.79 -13.64 12.41
CA SER A 142 10.73 -14.31 13.33
C SER A 142 10.77 -15.79 12.99
N GLU A 143 11.54 -16.59 13.75
CA GLU A 143 11.61 -18.05 13.58
C GLU A 143 10.24 -18.75 13.69
N GLU A 144 9.30 -18.16 14.42
CA GLU A 144 7.98 -18.75 14.68
C GLU A 144 6.83 -17.95 14.05
N LEU A 145 6.99 -16.63 13.81
CA LEU A 145 5.92 -15.75 13.34
C LEU A 145 6.10 -15.39 11.87
N PHE A 146 5.02 -15.52 11.11
CA PHE A 146 4.98 -15.24 9.68
C PHE A 146 3.76 -14.38 9.32
N ILE A 147 3.92 -13.54 8.31
CA ILE A 147 2.82 -12.81 7.69
C ILE A 147 2.38 -13.57 6.45
N LEU A 148 1.06 -13.78 6.34
CA LEU A 148 0.42 -14.24 5.10
C LEU A 148 -0.03 -13.01 4.31
N TRP A 149 0.38 -12.93 3.07
CA TRP A 149 -0.11 -11.88 2.17
C TRP A 149 -1.62 -12.01 1.96
N ASP A 150 -2.26 -10.90 1.61
CA ASP A 150 -3.68 -10.88 1.29
C ASP A 150 -3.99 -11.80 0.10
N GLU A 151 -5.14 -12.45 0.12
CA GLU A 151 -5.59 -13.29 -0.99
C GLU A 151 -5.91 -12.46 -2.23
N ASP A 152 -6.27 -11.17 -2.06
CA ASP A 152 -6.41 -10.23 -3.17
C ASP A 152 -5.04 -9.70 -3.61
N PRO A 153 -4.55 -10.08 -4.81
CA PRO A 153 -3.29 -9.55 -5.34
C PRO A 153 -3.30 -8.03 -5.53
N ALA A 154 -4.48 -7.41 -5.48
CA ALA A 154 -4.60 -5.96 -5.50
C ALA A 154 -4.11 -5.31 -4.20
N GLU A 155 -4.05 -6.05 -3.11
CA GLU A 155 -3.61 -5.54 -1.80
C GLU A 155 -2.11 -5.72 -1.54
N TRP A 156 -1.36 -6.31 -2.47
CA TRP A 156 0.09 -6.46 -2.41
C TRP A 156 0.72 -6.37 -3.82
N ALA A 157 2.04 -6.47 -3.92
CA ALA A 157 2.77 -6.34 -5.18
C ALA A 157 3.52 -7.66 -5.48
N PRO A 158 2.86 -8.66 -6.09
CA PRO A 158 3.48 -9.95 -6.40
C PRO A 158 4.58 -9.78 -7.43
N GLN A 159 5.82 -9.93 -7.01
CA GLN A 159 7.01 -9.78 -7.86
C GLN A 159 7.70 -11.12 -8.05
N ASN A 160 8.26 -11.32 -9.22
CA ASN A 160 9.12 -12.46 -9.49
C ASN A 160 10.51 -12.28 -8.90
N HIS A 161 11.21 -13.39 -8.70
CA HIS A 161 12.59 -13.37 -8.26
C HIS A 161 13.56 -12.95 -9.37
N SER A 162 14.57 -12.17 -9.01
CA SER A 162 15.76 -11.94 -9.81
C SER A 162 17.01 -11.91 -8.92
N CYS A 163 18.12 -12.50 -9.39
CA CYS A 163 19.42 -12.38 -8.74
C CYS A 163 20.06 -10.98 -8.94
N SER A 164 19.47 -10.13 -9.77
CA SER A 164 19.80 -8.71 -9.94
C SER A 164 18.54 -7.86 -9.83
N PRO A 165 17.93 -7.76 -8.64
CA PRO A 165 16.64 -7.14 -8.45
C PRO A 165 16.70 -5.62 -8.67
N ASN A 166 15.52 -5.01 -8.86
CA ASN A 166 15.37 -3.57 -8.92
C ASN A 166 14.51 -3.02 -7.78
N THR A 167 13.98 -3.91 -6.93
CA THR A 167 13.24 -3.55 -5.73
C THR A 167 13.76 -4.34 -4.52
N ALA A 168 13.48 -3.84 -3.32
CA ALA A 168 13.75 -4.51 -2.04
C ALA A 168 12.70 -4.13 -1.00
N PHE A 169 12.56 -4.96 0.04
CA PHE A 169 11.78 -4.63 1.22
C PHE A 169 12.57 -3.70 2.16
N ASP A 170 11.85 -2.72 2.73
CA ASP A 170 12.24 -1.92 3.89
C ASP A 170 11.09 -2.05 4.90
N GLY A 171 11.29 -2.88 5.92
CA GLY A 171 10.20 -3.41 6.72
C GLY A 171 9.20 -4.18 5.85
N LEU A 172 7.94 -3.75 5.84
CA LEU A 172 6.89 -4.30 4.97
C LEU A 172 6.64 -3.41 3.73
N ASN A 173 7.33 -2.30 3.60
CA ASN A 173 7.25 -1.48 2.40
C ASN A 173 8.18 -2.03 1.31
N MET A 174 7.79 -1.83 0.07
CA MET A 174 8.62 -2.19 -1.08
C MET A 174 9.12 -0.93 -1.77
N LEU A 175 10.44 -0.84 -1.92
CA LEU A 175 11.12 0.30 -2.49
C LEU A 175 11.83 -0.06 -3.80
N ALA A 176 11.93 0.91 -4.70
CA ALA A 176 12.86 0.85 -5.83
C ALA A 176 14.30 1.06 -5.33
N ILE A 177 15.21 0.09 -5.55
CA ILE A 177 16.64 0.22 -5.17
C ILE A 177 17.50 0.81 -6.27
N LYS A 178 16.95 0.99 -7.46
CA LYS A 178 17.53 1.71 -8.61
C LYS A 178 16.45 2.41 -9.41
N ASN A 179 16.81 3.27 -10.35
CA ASN A 179 15.84 3.81 -11.30
C ASN A 179 15.29 2.67 -12.17
N ILE A 180 13.97 2.65 -12.38
CA ILE A 180 13.27 1.63 -13.16
C ILE A 180 12.51 2.37 -14.26
N ASN A 181 12.75 2.00 -15.51
CA ASN A 181 12.08 2.62 -16.63
C ASN A 181 10.68 2.01 -16.83
N LYS A 182 9.77 2.77 -17.41
CA LYS A 182 8.47 2.27 -17.84
C LYS A 182 8.63 1.02 -18.70
N GLY A 183 7.89 -0.04 -18.34
CA GLY A 183 7.90 -1.33 -19.03
C GLY A 183 8.92 -2.33 -18.51
N GLU A 184 9.83 -1.95 -17.60
CA GLU A 184 10.70 -2.91 -16.93
C GLU A 184 9.93 -3.75 -15.91
N GLU A 185 10.28 -5.04 -15.77
CA GLU A 185 9.73 -5.91 -14.74
C GLU A 185 10.24 -5.50 -13.36
N LEU A 186 9.33 -5.45 -12.39
CA LEU A 186 9.69 -5.27 -10.98
C LEU A 186 10.06 -6.62 -10.38
N THR A 187 11.24 -6.72 -9.80
CA THR A 187 11.78 -7.99 -9.29
C THR A 187 12.41 -7.85 -7.92
N LEU A 188 12.29 -8.91 -7.12
CA LEU A 188 12.87 -9.05 -5.78
C LEU A 188 13.93 -10.14 -5.75
N ASP A 189 14.87 -10.06 -4.84
CA ASP A 189 15.69 -11.20 -4.47
C ASP A 189 15.08 -11.94 -3.28
N TYR A 190 14.44 -13.05 -3.52
CA TYR A 190 13.76 -13.84 -2.50
C TYR A 190 14.70 -14.30 -1.37
N ALA A 191 15.95 -14.60 -1.70
CA ALA A 191 16.94 -15.01 -0.70
C ALA A 191 17.28 -13.92 0.33
N GLN A 192 16.97 -12.64 0.06
CA GLN A 192 17.26 -11.54 0.99
C GLN A 192 16.22 -11.38 2.11
N PHE A 193 15.01 -11.89 1.95
CA PHE A 193 13.95 -11.69 2.92
C PHE A 193 13.26 -12.98 3.37
N LEU A 194 13.40 -14.09 2.63
CA LEU A 194 12.90 -15.40 3.01
C LEU A 194 13.93 -16.16 3.85
N ASP A 195 13.44 -16.93 4.80
CA ASP A 195 14.26 -17.72 5.70
C ASP A 195 14.49 -19.15 5.20
N GLU A 196 15.08 -20.01 6.03
CA GLU A 196 15.37 -21.40 5.72
C GLU A 196 14.12 -22.28 5.48
N ASN A 197 12.93 -21.79 5.80
CA ASN A 197 11.67 -22.51 5.53
C ASN A 197 11.20 -22.36 4.08
N MET A 198 11.83 -21.46 3.31
CA MET A 198 11.48 -21.27 1.90
C MET A 198 11.73 -22.55 1.12
N GLU A 199 10.78 -22.93 0.27
CA GLU A 199 10.95 -24.01 -0.70
C GLU A 199 12.02 -23.63 -1.73
N PRO A 200 13.15 -24.34 -1.84
CA PRO A 200 14.20 -24.06 -2.82
C PRO A 200 13.66 -24.19 -4.26
N PHE A 201 14.13 -23.36 -5.16
CA PHE A 201 13.75 -23.43 -6.57
C PHE A 201 14.88 -23.10 -7.53
N GLN A 202 14.81 -23.65 -8.75
CA GLN A 202 15.73 -23.31 -9.84
C GLN A 202 15.39 -21.95 -10.42
N CYS A 203 16.38 -21.07 -10.45
CA CYS A 203 16.24 -19.72 -10.97
C CYS A 203 16.62 -19.64 -12.45
N ASN A 204 15.71 -19.05 -13.23
CA ASN A 204 15.90 -18.78 -14.65
C ASN A 204 15.83 -17.27 -14.95
N CYS A 205 16.28 -16.40 -14.04
CA CYS A 205 16.14 -14.95 -14.18
C CYS A 205 16.96 -14.32 -15.30
N LYS A 206 17.85 -15.09 -15.96
CA LYS A 206 18.74 -14.66 -17.05
C LYS A 206 19.70 -13.51 -16.69
N SER A 207 19.84 -13.20 -15.41
CA SER A 207 20.85 -12.24 -14.94
C SER A 207 22.25 -12.83 -15.09
N GLU A 208 23.24 -12.02 -15.44
CA GLU A 208 24.67 -12.43 -15.44
C GLU A 208 25.13 -12.93 -14.06
N LYS A 209 24.47 -12.49 -12.99
CA LYS A 209 24.73 -12.89 -11.60
C LYS A 209 23.77 -14.00 -11.12
N CYS A 210 23.14 -14.74 -12.04
CA CYS A 210 22.21 -15.80 -11.66
C CYS A 210 22.89 -16.89 -10.83
N ARG A 211 22.33 -17.16 -9.65
CA ARG A 211 22.85 -18.15 -8.69
C ARG A 211 22.45 -19.59 -8.99
N GLY A 212 21.54 -19.79 -9.95
CA GLY A 212 21.00 -21.10 -10.30
C GLY A 212 19.99 -21.62 -9.29
N LEU A 213 20.42 -22.07 -8.12
CA LEU A 213 19.56 -22.51 -7.03
C LEU A 213 19.33 -21.38 -6.03
N ILE A 214 18.07 -21.10 -5.71
CA ILE A 214 17.70 -20.10 -4.70
C ILE A 214 17.15 -20.81 -3.47
N MET A 215 17.69 -20.43 -2.33
CA MET A 215 17.28 -20.90 -0.99
C MET A 215 17.18 -19.67 -0.08
N GLY A 216 16.34 -19.74 0.94
CA GLY A 216 16.27 -18.73 1.99
C GLY A 216 17.55 -18.72 2.85
N ILE A 217 17.79 -17.58 3.49
CA ILE A 217 18.97 -17.38 4.34
C ILE A 217 18.63 -17.88 5.74
N LYS A 218 19.51 -18.71 6.34
CA LYS A 218 19.39 -19.06 7.75
C LYS A 218 19.38 -17.79 8.59
N ASN A 219 18.38 -17.67 9.49
CA ASN A 219 18.25 -16.54 10.42
C ASN A 219 19.40 -16.52 11.46
N ASN A 220 20.60 -16.32 11.02
CA ASN A 220 21.75 -16.13 11.90
C ASN A 220 22.05 -14.65 12.15
N SER A 221 21.07 -13.78 12.08
CA SER A 221 21.18 -12.47 12.72
C SER A 221 20.05 -11.52 12.33
N LEU A 222 19.45 -10.93 13.30
CA LEU A 222 18.83 -9.60 13.29
C LEU A 222 19.74 -8.50 12.68
N THR A 223 21.01 -8.78 12.45
CA THR A 223 22.06 -7.89 11.92
C THR A 223 21.93 -7.56 10.43
N VAL A 224 21.21 -8.31 9.63
CA VAL A 224 20.99 -7.95 8.20
C VAL A 224 19.99 -6.79 8.07
N ARG A 225 19.07 -6.65 9.02
CA ARG A 225 18.10 -5.53 9.03
C ARG A 225 18.72 -4.19 9.42
N GLU A 226 19.76 -4.18 10.26
CA GLU A 226 20.47 -2.96 10.64
C GLU A 226 21.41 -2.42 9.53
N ASN A 227 21.91 -3.26 8.65
CA ASN A 227 22.78 -2.83 7.55
C ASN A 227 22.04 -2.24 6.36
N SER A 228 20.75 -2.53 6.19
CA SER A 228 19.91 -1.88 5.18
C SER A 228 19.59 -0.42 5.53
N LEU A 229 19.60 -0.07 6.81
CA LEU A 229 19.34 1.30 7.31
C LEU A 229 20.59 2.20 7.32
N LYS A 230 21.81 1.64 7.15
CA LYS A 230 23.06 2.41 7.18
C LYS A 230 23.58 2.81 5.80
N THR A 231 22.89 2.47 4.72
CA THR A 231 23.29 2.78 3.33
C THR A 231 22.31 3.71 2.59
N LEU A 232 21.53 4.47 3.34
CA LEU A 232 20.69 5.57 2.81
C LEU A 232 21.26 6.93 3.16
#